data_810ab3d6d96b516a8b04bd4566198640
#
_entry.id   810ab3d6d96b516a8b04bd4566198640
#
_cell.length_a   1.000
_cell.length_b   1.000
_cell.length_c   1.000
_cell.angle_alpha   90.00
_cell.angle_beta   90.00
_cell.angle_gamma   90.00
#
_symmetry.space_group_name_H-M   'P 1'
#
loop_
_entity.id
_entity.type
_entity.pdbx_description
1 polymer ?
#
loop_
_entity_poly.entity_id
_entity_poly.type
_entity_poly.pdbx_seq_one_letter_code
_entity_poly.pdbx_strand_id
1 'polypeptide(L)'
;MVLRLHRALIVAGIALIARPGAHAFDRVTLRNGFSYDCAHREPLADGRVRLFLTTGEDSSYIDLPTSEIESVATLPDPPATPAKTASAANADVRSLLSHAGEQHDIDVELLASVVHAESAGRANAVSRTGAQGLMQLMPQTAHNLGVKDSFQPDQNINGGTTYLDALLTRYHDNLALALAAYNAGPAAVDKYHGIPPYRETRAYVARVMTEFKRRKLQMAHQPPVQTASTAAQR
;
A
#
# COMPACT_ATOMS: atom_id res chain seq x y z
N MET A 1 72.32 27.53 27.13
CA MET A 1 72.08 26.12 27.00
C MET A 1 70.60 25.87 27.20
N VAL A 2 69.82 25.87 26.13
CA VAL A 2 68.35 25.90 26.19
C VAL A 2 67.83 24.50 25.78
N LEU A 3 67.20 23.84 26.76
CA LEU A 3 66.67 22.47 26.61
C LEU A 3 65.30 22.55 25.92
N ARG A 4 65.19 22.09 24.69
CA ARG A 4 63.92 21.98 23.98
C ARG A 4 63.20 20.69 24.36
N LEU A 5 62.08 20.84 25.05
CA LEU A 5 61.17 19.77 25.41
C LEU A 5 60.27 19.45 24.16
N HIS A 6 60.46 18.27 23.56
CA HIS A 6 59.58 17.78 22.53
C HIS A 6 58.28 17.18 23.16
N ARG A 7 57.16 17.85 22.95
CA ARG A 7 55.85 17.28 23.27
C ARG A 7 55.46 16.31 22.18
N ALA A 8 55.44 15.04 22.49
CA ALA A 8 54.86 14.00 21.63
C ALA A 8 53.32 14.11 21.70
N LEU A 9 52.67 14.43 20.58
CA LEU A 9 51.24 14.33 20.41
C LEU A 9 50.88 12.86 20.23
N ILE A 10 50.21 12.30 21.24
CA ILE A 10 49.57 10.99 21.11
C ILE A 10 48.24 11.24 20.38
N VAL A 11 48.17 10.89 19.09
CA VAL A 11 46.91 10.85 18.37
C VAL A 11 46.20 9.56 18.77
N ALA A 12 45.23 9.66 19.67
CA ALA A 12 44.31 8.57 19.98
C ALA A 12 43.40 8.35 18.77
N GLY A 13 43.71 7.33 17.97
CA GLY A 13 42.82 6.87 16.91
C GLY A 13 41.54 6.33 17.53
N ILE A 14 40.43 7.08 17.38
CA ILE A 14 39.09 6.57 17.65
C ILE A 14 38.78 5.60 16.52
N ALA A 15 38.93 4.31 16.79
CA ALA A 15 38.41 3.27 15.91
C ALA A 15 36.88 3.43 15.85
N LEU A 16 36.40 3.96 14.74
CA LEU A 16 34.97 3.99 14.40
C LEU A 16 34.56 2.53 14.18
N ILE A 17 33.98 1.90 15.21
CA ILE A 17 33.32 0.61 15.07
C ILE A 17 32.11 0.87 14.17
N ALA A 18 32.23 0.50 12.90
CA ALA A 18 31.12 0.47 11.99
C ALA A 18 30.05 -0.49 12.57
N ARG A 19 28.98 0.06 13.11
CA ARG A 19 27.80 -0.74 13.45
C ARG A 19 27.26 -1.35 12.15
N PRO A 20 26.93 -2.66 12.12
CA PRO A 20 26.26 -3.26 10.97
C PRO A 20 25.00 -2.44 10.68
N GLY A 21 24.87 -2.02 9.42
CA GLY A 21 23.97 -0.99 8.98
C GLY A 21 22.54 -1.20 9.46
N ALA A 22 21.97 -0.15 10.05
CA ALA A 22 20.55 0.01 10.05
C ALA A 22 20.09 -0.03 8.58
N HIS A 23 19.27 -1.00 8.23
CA HIS A 23 18.63 -1.01 6.92
C HIS A 23 17.75 0.25 6.86
N ALA A 24 18.06 1.15 5.94
CA ALA A 24 17.25 2.33 5.71
C ALA A 24 16.21 1.98 4.65
N PHE A 25 14.99 2.45 4.80
CA PHE A 25 14.00 2.38 3.74
C PHE A 25 13.80 3.75 3.10
N ASP A 26 13.42 3.76 1.83
CA ASP A 26 13.13 5.00 1.12
C ASP A 26 11.62 5.27 1.15
N ARG A 27 11.22 6.45 1.60
CA ARG A 27 9.87 6.98 1.44
C ARG A 27 9.82 7.80 0.16
N VAL A 28 9.11 7.28 -0.84
CA VAL A 28 8.89 7.95 -2.12
C VAL A 28 7.54 8.64 -2.08
N THR A 29 7.54 9.97 -2.08
CA THR A 29 6.32 10.78 -2.11
C THR A 29 6.01 11.17 -3.55
N LEU A 30 4.78 10.92 -3.99
CA LEU A 30 4.30 11.27 -5.31
C LEU A 30 3.68 12.67 -5.32
N ARG A 31 3.64 13.31 -6.48
CA ARG A 31 3.02 14.64 -6.69
C ARG A 31 1.53 14.68 -6.33
N ASN A 32 0.85 13.54 -6.31
CA ASN A 32 -0.54 13.42 -5.86
C ASN A 32 -0.67 13.26 -4.33
N GLY A 33 0.46 13.35 -3.59
CA GLY A 33 0.50 13.24 -2.13
C GLY A 33 0.61 11.83 -1.58
N PHE A 34 0.51 10.79 -2.41
CA PHE A 34 0.77 9.42 -1.97
C PHE A 34 2.24 9.21 -1.65
N SER A 35 2.50 8.39 -0.61
CA SER A 35 3.87 7.96 -0.28
C SER A 35 3.95 6.44 -0.25
N TYR A 36 5.02 5.92 -0.82
CA TYR A 36 5.38 4.51 -0.75
C TYR A 36 6.65 4.36 0.06
N ASP A 37 6.63 3.45 1.04
CA ASP A 37 7.83 3.03 1.73
C ASP A 37 8.40 1.81 0.99
N CYS A 38 9.63 1.90 0.50
CA CYS A 38 10.27 0.84 -0.26
C CYS A 38 11.63 0.48 0.33
N ALA A 39 11.96 -0.80 0.27
CA ALA A 39 13.23 -1.30 0.76
C ALA A 39 14.40 -0.82 -0.11
N HIS A 40 14.17 -0.72 -1.41
CA HIS A 40 15.08 -0.11 -2.38
C HIS A 40 14.34 0.25 -3.66
N ARG A 41 15.00 0.98 -4.55
CA ARG A 41 14.45 1.44 -5.82
C ARG A 41 15.46 1.29 -6.94
N GLU A 42 14.97 0.97 -8.14
CA GLU A 42 15.80 0.80 -9.33
C GLU A 42 15.25 1.65 -10.48
N PRO A 43 16.09 2.46 -11.14
CA PRO A 43 15.68 3.16 -12.34
C PRO A 43 15.50 2.15 -13.50
N LEU A 44 14.43 2.32 -14.28
CA LEU A 44 14.19 1.54 -15.49
C LEU A 44 14.55 2.37 -16.73
N ALA A 45 14.96 1.67 -17.81
CA ALA A 45 15.43 2.31 -19.04
C ALA A 45 14.38 3.18 -19.77
N ASP A 46 13.10 2.99 -19.43
CA ASP A 46 11.96 3.70 -20.03
C ASP A 46 11.51 4.94 -19.25
N GLY A 47 12.35 5.45 -18.33
CA GLY A 47 12.04 6.63 -17.51
C GLY A 47 11.09 6.37 -16.35
N ARG A 48 10.85 5.10 -16.02
CA ARG A 48 10.17 4.66 -14.80
C ARG A 48 11.18 4.33 -13.71
N VAL A 49 10.68 4.19 -12.49
CA VAL A 49 11.43 3.68 -11.35
C VAL A 49 10.63 2.53 -10.74
N ARG A 50 11.31 1.45 -10.43
CA ARG A 50 10.77 0.30 -9.70
C ARG A 50 11.01 0.48 -8.23
N LEU A 51 9.95 0.45 -7.44
CA LEU A 51 9.99 0.51 -5.99
C LEU A 51 9.74 -0.89 -5.43
N PHE A 52 10.70 -1.46 -4.73
CA PHE A 52 10.56 -2.75 -4.06
C PHE A 52 10.01 -2.53 -2.66
N LEU A 53 8.76 -2.95 -2.43
CA LEU A 53 8.02 -2.66 -1.19
C LEU A 53 8.43 -3.59 -0.03
N THR A 54 9.07 -4.71 -0.34
CA THR A 54 9.55 -5.69 0.64
C THR A 54 10.96 -6.16 0.29
N THR A 55 11.68 -6.70 1.27
CA THR A 55 12.98 -7.35 1.08
C THR A 55 12.80 -8.85 0.87
N GLY A 56 13.53 -9.45 -0.08
CA GLY A 56 13.56 -10.90 -0.33
C GLY A 56 13.20 -11.29 -1.77
N GLU A 57 13.26 -12.60 -2.07
CA GLU A 57 13.03 -13.14 -3.42
C GLU A 57 11.59 -12.97 -3.92
N ASP A 58 10.61 -12.87 -3.00
CA ASP A 58 9.20 -12.60 -3.28
C ASP A 58 8.84 -11.11 -3.15
N SER A 59 9.76 -10.21 -3.47
CA SER A 59 9.57 -8.78 -3.29
C SER A 59 8.45 -8.25 -4.20
N SER A 60 7.38 -7.74 -3.59
CA SER A 60 6.37 -6.96 -4.30
C SER A 60 6.99 -5.66 -4.78
N TYR A 61 6.76 -5.29 -6.03
CA TYR A 61 7.25 -4.04 -6.59
C TYR A 61 6.17 -3.25 -7.31
N ILE A 62 6.40 -1.96 -7.46
CA ILE A 62 5.56 -1.03 -8.22
C ILE A 62 6.46 -0.27 -9.18
N ASP A 63 6.09 -0.22 -10.46
CA ASP A 63 6.75 0.59 -11.47
C ASP A 63 6.00 1.92 -11.65
N LEU A 64 6.66 3.02 -11.38
CA LEU A 64 6.09 4.37 -11.45
C LEU A 64 6.89 5.24 -12.41
N PRO A 65 6.24 6.14 -13.18
CA PRO A 65 6.95 7.17 -13.93
C PRO A 65 7.75 8.07 -12.97
N THR A 66 9.04 8.28 -13.26
CA THR A 66 9.87 9.18 -12.45
C THR A 66 9.28 10.60 -12.34
N SER A 67 8.54 11.03 -13.37
CA SER A 67 7.84 12.32 -13.36
C SER A 67 6.73 12.44 -12.31
N GLU A 68 6.24 11.35 -11.75
CA GLU A 68 5.24 11.35 -10.67
C GLU A 68 5.85 11.49 -9.29
N ILE A 69 7.16 11.29 -9.15
CA ILE A 69 7.86 11.41 -7.88
C ILE A 69 8.07 12.89 -7.57
N GLU A 70 7.61 13.31 -6.39
CA GLU A 70 7.84 14.65 -5.86
C GLU A 70 9.11 14.69 -5.01
N SER A 71 9.28 13.69 -4.13
CA SER A 71 10.45 13.61 -3.25
C SER A 71 10.75 12.18 -2.84
N VAL A 72 12.00 11.97 -2.43
CA VAL A 72 12.47 10.72 -1.82
C VAL A 72 13.21 11.08 -0.54
N ALA A 73 12.81 10.46 0.57
CA ALA A 73 13.44 10.62 1.86
C ALA A 73 13.89 9.25 2.37
N THR A 74 15.19 9.11 2.65
CA THR A 74 15.70 7.91 3.31
C THR A 74 15.45 8.04 4.81
N LEU A 75 14.71 7.11 5.38
CA LEU A 75 14.33 7.07 6.78
C LEU A 75 15.04 5.89 7.47
N PRO A 76 15.44 6.03 8.74
CA PRO A 76 15.92 4.90 9.51
C PRO A 76 14.83 3.84 9.61
N ASP A 77 15.22 2.56 9.65
CA ASP A 77 14.28 1.48 9.88
C ASP A 77 13.40 1.79 11.08
N PRO A 78 12.07 1.65 10.94
CA PRO A 78 11.21 1.61 12.11
C PRO A 78 11.71 0.48 13.02
N PRO A 79 11.64 0.64 14.35
CA PRO A 79 12.03 -0.43 15.27
C PRO A 79 11.34 -1.71 14.81
N ALA A 80 12.12 -2.77 14.58
CA ALA A 80 11.67 -4.01 13.97
C ALA A 80 10.41 -4.52 14.68
N THR A 81 9.26 -4.30 14.07
CA THR A 81 8.05 -5.00 14.47
C THR A 81 8.32 -6.48 14.16
N PRO A 82 8.27 -7.38 15.14
CA PRO A 82 8.62 -8.78 14.91
C PRO A 82 7.80 -9.30 13.72
N ALA A 83 8.46 -9.94 12.77
CA ALA A 83 7.86 -10.44 11.51
C ALA A 83 6.57 -11.26 11.75
N LYS A 84 6.45 -11.88 12.93
CA LYS A 84 5.26 -12.59 13.41
C LYS A 84 4.04 -11.68 13.57
N THR A 85 4.23 -10.41 13.95
CA THR A 85 3.14 -9.43 14.14
C THR A 85 2.65 -8.89 12.79
N ALA A 86 3.55 -8.66 11.82
CA ALA A 86 3.17 -8.22 10.48
C ALA A 86 2.40 -9.32 9.72
N SER A 87 2.82 -10.58 9.86
CA SER A 87 2.11 -11.73 9.28
C SER A 87 0.71 -11.91 9.90
N ALA A 88 0.58 -11.74 11.22
CA ALA A 88 -0.71 -11.80 11.90
C ALA A 88 -1.63 -10.62 11.52
N ALA A 89 -1.10 -9.40 11.40
CA ALA A 89 -1.87 -8.24 10.98
C ALA A 89 -2.35 -8.37 9.51
N ASN A 90 -1.52 -8.89 8.62
CA ASN A 90 -1.90 -9.16 7.23
C ASN A 90 -2.95 -10.28 7.11
N ALA A 91 -2.86 -11.31 7.95
CA ALA A 91 -3.88 -12.36 8.02
C ALA A 91 -5.21 -11.83 8.54
N ASP A 92 -5.17 -10.91 9.51
CA ASP A 92 -6.36 -10.23 10.04
C ASP A 92 -7.03 -9.35 8.98
N VAL A 93 -6.28 -8.48 8.28
CA VAL A 93 -6.81 -7.66 7.17
C VAL A 93 -7.42 -8.52 6.06
N ARG A 94 -6.78 -9.64 5.69
CA ARG A 94 -7.33 -10.53 4.68
C ARG A 94 -8.65 -11.17 5.12
N SER A 95 -8.75 -11.57 6.38
CA SER A 95 -10.00 -12.10 6.96
C SER A 95 -11.11 -11.06 6.91
N LEU A 96 -10.82 -9.80 7.26
CA LEU A 96 -11.78 -8.70 7.17
C LEU A 96 -12.22 -8.43 5.73
N LEU A 97 -11.29 -8.46 4.76
CA LEU A 97 -11.62 -8.31 3.34
C LEU A 97 -12.49 -9.46 2.82
N SER A 98 -12.21 -10.72 3.25
CA SER A 98 -13.05 -11.86 2.87
C SER A 98 -14.47 -11.71 3.40
N HIS A 99 -14.61 -11.36 4.67
CA HIS A 99 -15.91 -11.14 5.29
C HIS A 99 -16.69 -10.01 4.61
N ALA A 100 -16.07 -8.87 4.36
CA ALA A 100 -16.71 -7.75 3.66
C ALA A 100 -17.07 -8.12 2.21
N GLY A 101 -16.21 -8.87 1.51
CA GLY A 101 -16.47 -9.35 0.16
C GLY A 101 -17.67 -10.29 0.09
N GLU A 102 -17.78 -11.22 1.05
CA GLU A 102 -18.95 -12.12 1.16
C GLU A 102 -20.26 -11.36 1.45
N GLN A 103 -20.21 -10.33 2.30
CA GLN A 103 -21.41 -9.53 2.63
C GLN A 103 -21.94 -8.71 1.44
N HIS A 104 -21.07 -8.28 0.55
CA HIS A 104 -21.38 -7.39 -0.56
C HIS A 104 -21.30 -8.05 -1.95
N ASP A 105 -21.04 -9.37 -2.02
CA ASP A 105 -20.81 -10.10 -3.25
C ASP A 105 -19.69 -9.47 -4.13
N ILE A 106 -18.65 -8.99 -3.47
CA ILE A 106 -17.46 -8.40 -4.13
C ILE A 106 -16.25 -9.31 -3.95
N ASP A 107 -15.54 -9.56 -5.06
CA ASP A 107 -14.34 -10.38 -5.07
C ASP A 107 -13.29 -9.83 -4.10
N VAL A 108 -12.83 -10.68 -3.18
CA VAL A 108 -11.83 -10.33 -2.16
C VAL A 108 -10.52 -9.81 -2.78
N GLU A 109 -10.14 -10.30 -3.96
CA GLU A 109 -8.94 -9.83 -4.64
C GLU A 109 -9.14 -8.42 -5.24
N LEU A 110 -10.37 -8.05 -5.58
CA LEU A 110 -10.70 -6.68 -5.94
C LEU A 110 -10.55 -5.75 -4.74
N LEU A 111 -11.13 -6.10 -3.60
CA LEU A 111 -11.00 -5.32 -2.37
C LEU A 111 -9.53 -5.19 -1.94
N ALA A 112 -8.77 -6.27 -1.99
CA ALA A 112 -7.34 -6.25 -1.69
C ALA A 112 -6.55 -5.36 -2.67
N SER A 113 -6.99 -5.27 -3.94
CA SER A 113 -6.37 -4.40 -4.94
C SER A 113 -6.67 -2.94 -4.69
N VAL A 114 -7.88 -2.61 -4.22
CA VAL A 114 -8.25 -1.26 -3.79
C VAL A 114 -7.42 -0.86 -2.58
N VAL A 115 -7.37 -1.68 -1.52
CA VAL A 115 -6.55 -1.42 -0.32
C VAL A 115 -5.08 -1.22 -0.68
N HIS A 116 -4.56 -2.03 -1.61
CA HIS A 116 -3.18 -1.87 -2.09
C HIS A 116 -2.96 -0.52 -2.80
N ALA A 117 -3.89 -0.12 -3.66
CA ALA A 117 -3.80 1.13 -4.41
C ALA A 117 -3.99 2.37 -3.52
N GLU A 118 -4.79 2.27 -2.46
CA GLU A 118 -5.15 3.38 -1.56
C GLU A 118 -4.10 3.63 -0.48
N SER A 119 -3.67 2.58 0.20
CA SER A 119 -2.84 2.72 1.40
C SER A 119 -1.60 1.83 1.41
N ALA A 120 -1.43 0.95 0.42
CA ALA A 120 -0.47 -0.16 0.48
C ALA A 120 -0.63 -1.02 1.74
N GLY A 121 -1.87 -1.18 2.25
CA GLY A 121 -2.18 -1.96 3.44
C GLY A 121 -1.92 -1.25 4.79
N ARG A 122 -1.68 0.05 4.79
CA ARG A 122 -1.40 0.80 6.02
C ARG A 122 -2.69 1.32 6.66
N ALA A 123 -3.05 0.78 7.83
CA ALA A 123 -4.27 1.17 8.56
C ALA A 123 -4.25 2.64 9.01
N ASN A 124 -3.08 3.20 9.30
CA ASN A 124 -2.93 4.58 9.77
C ASN A 124 -2.57 5.57 8.65
N ALA A 125 -2.82 5.20 7.37
CA ALA A 125 -2.53 6.09 6.25
C ALA A 125 -3.44 7.32 6.27
N VAL A 126 -2.84 8.49 6.02
CA VAL A 126 -3.56 9.75 5.80
C VAL A 126 -3.03 10.38 4.53
N SER A 127 -3.92 10.70 3.58
CA SER A 127 -3.53 11.39 2.37
C SER A 127 -3.36 12.90 2.61
N ARG A 128 -2.77 13.62 1.67
CA ARG A 128 -2.62 15.08 1.72
C ARG A 128 -3.98 15.80 1.77
N THR A 129 -5.01 15.20 1.20
CA THR A 129 -6.38 15.73 1.18
C THR A 129 -7.21 15.28 2.38
N GLY A 130 -6.63 14.47 3.29
CA GLY A 130 -7.27 14.03 4.52
C GLY A 130 -8.04 12.71 4.41
N ALA A 131 -7.91 11.96 3.33
CA ALA A 131 -8.45 10.60 3.25
C ALA A 131 -7.71 9.66 4.22
N GLN A 132 -8.43 8.72 4.86
CA GLN A 132 -7.96 7.99 6.03
C GLN A 132 -8.12 6.48 5.89
N GLY A 133 -7.16 5.75 6.46
CA GLY A 133 -7.21 4.30 6.68
C GLY A 133 -6.89 3.46 5.45
N LEU A 134 -7.20 2.16 5.55
CA LEU A 134 -6.87 1.14 4.54
C LEU A 134 -7.47 1.43 3.16
N MET A 135 -8.70 1.89 3.10
CA MET A 135 -9.45 2.20 1.88
C MET A 135 -9.59 3.71 1.63
N GLN A 136 -8.83 4.55 2.34
CA GLN A 136 -8.70 5.98 2.14
C GLN A 136 -10.06 6.72 2.04
N LEU A 137 -10.89 6.54 3.04
CA LEU A 137 -12.16 7.24 3.10
C LEU A 137 -11.96 8.71 3.49
N MET A 138 -12.59 9.61 2.75
CA MET A 138 -12.71 11.00 3.17
C MET A 138 -13.56 11.08 4.44
N PRO A 139 -13.24 11.96 5.41
CA PRO A 139 -13.97 12.04 6.69
C PRO A 139 -15.47 12.18 6.53
N GLN A 140 -15.93 12.98 5.58
CA GLN A 140 -17.37 13.14 5.31
C GLN A 140 -17.98 11.85 4.76
N THR A 141 -17.28 11.14 3.87
CA THR A 141 -17.73 9.85 3.33
C THR A 141 -17.79 8.81 4.44
N ALA A 142 -16.74 8.71 5.27
CA ALA A 142 -16.70 7.83 6.43
C ALA A 142 -17.90 8.07 7.39
N HIS A 143 -18.15 9.33 7.72
CA HIS A 143 -19.28 9.72 8.55
C HIS A 143 -20.64 9.28 7.95
N ASN A 144 -20.85 9.52 6.65
CA ASN A 144 -22.09 9.15 5.96
C ASN A 144 -22.31 7.63 5.91
N LEU A 145 -21.22 6.86 5.96
CA LEU A 145 -21.23 5.39 5.99
C LEU A 145 -21.26 4.80 7.41
N GLY A 146 -21.36 5.64 8.45
CA GLY A 146 -21.39 5.21 9.84
C GLY A 146 -20.05 4.75 10.41
N VAL A 147 -18.93 5.02 9.73
CA VAL A 147 -17.57 4.74 10.21
C VAL A 147 -17.23 5.72 11.32
N LYS A 148 -17.02 5.21 12.54
CA LYS A 148 -16.71 6.04 13.72
C LYS A 148 -15.23 6.35 13.84
N ASP A 149 -14.39 5.39 13.45
CA ASP A 149 -12.94 5.53 13.45
C ASP A 149 -12.37 4.92 12.15
N SER A 150 -11.92 5.79 11.25
CA SER A 150 -11.35 5.40 9.95
C SER A 150 -10.00 4.69 10.06
N PHE A 151 -9.36 4.67 11.23
CA PHE A 151 -8.10 3.96 11.46
C PHE A 151 -8.30 2.55 12.01
N GLN A 152 -9.53 2.19 12.40
CA GLN A 152 -9.87 0.82 12.74
C GLN A 152 -10.10 0.00 11.45
N PRO A 153 -9.30 -1.07 11.24
CA PRO A 153 -9.32 -1.85 9.99
C PRO A 153 -10.70 -2.38 9.60
N ASP A 154 -11.44 -2.92 10.57
CA ASP A 154 -12.78 -3.48 10.38
C ASP A 154 -13.79 -2.42 9.92
N GLN A 155 -13.81 -1.25 10.57
CA GLN A 155 -14.72 -0.18 10.24
C GLN A 155 -14.38 0.44 8.88
N ASN A 156 -13.08 0.64 8.60
CA ASN A 156 -12.63 1.23 7.35
C ASN A 156 -12.89 0.32 6.15
N ILE A 157 -12.59 -0.98 6.27
CA ILE A 157 -12.84 -1.98 5.22
C ILE A 157 -14.33 -2.09 4.96
N ASN A 158 -15.16 -2.21 6.01
CA ASN A 158 -16.60 -2.31 5.84
C ASN A 158 -17.19 -1.06 5.17
N GLY A 159 -16.84 0.12 5.64
CA GLY A 159 -17.29 1.39 5.03
C GLY A 159 -16.82 1.55 3.59
N GLY A 160 -15.53 1.25 3.30
CA GLY A 160 -14.97 1.32 1.96
C GLY A 160 -15.61 0.33 0.98
N THR A 161 -15.89 -0.88 1.46
CA THR A 161 -16.58 -1.91 0.66
C THR A 161 -18.04 -1.50 0.39
N THR A 162 -18.77 -1.00 1.40
CA THR A 162 -20.13 -0.46 1.23
C THR A 162 -20.14 0.69 0.20
N TYR A 163 -19.14 1.57 0.23
CA TYR A 163 -19.05 2.64 -0.75
C TYR A 163 -18.77 2.12 -2.17
N LEU A 164 -17.86 1.16 -2.32
CA LEU A 164 -17.57 0.54 -3.61
C LEU A 164 -18.79 -0.20 -4.17
N ASP A 165 -19.54 -0.93 -3.35
CA ASP A 165 -20.77 -1.61 -3.70
C ASP A 165 -21.84 -0.64 -4.24
N ALA A 166 -22.05 0.46 -3.52
CA ALA A 166 -22.97 1.50 -3.97
C ALA A 166 -22.56 2.11 -5.33
N LEU A 167 -21.25 2.24 -5.58
CA LEU A 167 -20.74 2.71 -6.87
C LEU A 167 -20.87 1.66 -7.97
N LEU A 168 -20.62 0.38 -7.69
CA LEU A 168 -20.85 -0.72 -8.64
C LEU A 168 -22.34 -0.75 -9.05
N THR A 169 -23.24 -0.71 -8.08
CA THR A 169 -24.68 -0.63 -8.35
C THR A 169 -25.04 0.60 -9.20
N ARG A 170 -24.51 1.79 -8.86
CA ARG A 170 -24.77 3.03 -9.61
C ARG A 170 -24.32 2.94 -11.06
N TYR A 171 -23.23 2.30 -11.34
CA TYR A 171 -22.65 2.18 -12.68
C TYR A 171 -22.88 0.82 -13.35
N HIS A 172 -23.91 0.08 -12.91
CA HIS A 172 -24.36 -1.18 -13.52
C HIS A 172 -23.22 -2.18 -13.66
N ASP A 173 -22.47 -2.42 -12.59
CA ASP A 173 -21.31 -3.31 -12.49
C ASP A 173 -20.14 -2.96 -13.43
N ASN A 174 -20.16 -1.75 -13.99
CA ASN A 174 -19.00 -1.26 -14.72
C ASN A 174 -17.86 -0.90 -13.75
N LEU A 175 -17.00 -1.89 -13.51
CA LEU A 175 -15.89 -1.76 -12.57
C LEU A 175 -15.00 -0.54 -12.84
N ALA A 176 -14.73 -0.23 -14.12
CA ALA A 176 -13.85 0.91 -14.45
C ALA A 176 -14.49 2.25 -14.07
N LEU A 177 -15.81 2.41 -14.24
CA LEU A 177 -16.55 3.61 -13.83
C LEU A 177 -16.69 3.68 -12.31
N ALA A 178 -16.97 2.55 -11.65
CA ALA A 178 -17.06 2.50 -10.18
C ALA A 178 -15.72 2.90 -9.53
N LEU A 179 -14.60 2.37 -10.02
CA LEU A 179 -13.26 2.75 -9.53
C LEU A 179 -12.94 4.23 -9.82
N ALA A 180 -13.32 4.74 -11.00
CA ALA A 180 -13.14 6.14 -11.31
C ALA A 180 -13.95 7.05 -10.36
N ALA A 181 -15.17 6.64 -10.03
CA ALA A 181 -16.03 7.35 -9.09
C ALA A 181 -15.54 7.23 -7.64
N TYR A 182 -14.95 6.10 -7.27
CA TYR A 182 -14.34 5.91 -5.97
C TYR A 182 -13.22 6.94 -5.75
N ASN A 183 -12.36 7.12 -6.74
CA ASN A 183 -11.21 8.04 -6.67
C ASN A 183 -11.59 9.51 -6.89
N ALA A 184 -12.42 9.82 -7.91
CA ALA A 184 -12.71 11.20 -8.33
C ALA A 184 -14.07 11.73 -7.85
N GLY A 185 -14.87 10.86 -7.22
CA GLY A 185 -16.25 11.14 -6.89
C GLY A 185 -17.23 10.87 -8.05
N PRO A 186 -18.46 10.41 -7.76
CA PRO A 186 -19.47 10.10 -8.78
C PRO A 186 -19.85 11.31 -9.63
N ALA A 187 -19.89 12.51 -9.07
CA ALA A 187 -20.21 13.72 -9.82
C ALA A 187 -19.24 13.98 -10.97
N ALA A 188 -17.97 13.62 -10.83
CA ALA A 188 -17.00 13.75 -11.91
C ALA A 188 -17.27 12.75 -13.04
N VAL A 189 -17.58 11.50 -12.72
CA VAL A 189 -17.93 10.45 -13.69
C VAL A 189 -19.20 10.81 -14.43
N ASP A 190 -20.22 11.29 -13.74
CA ASP A 190 -21.48 11.73 -14.34
C ASP A 190 -21.27 12.93 -15.27
N LYS A 191 -20.49 13.93 -14.86
CA LYS A 191 -20.17 15.11 -15.66
C LYS A 191 -19.48 14.76 -16.99
N TYR A 192 -18.57 13.78 -16.97
CA TYR A 192 -17.82 13.39 -18.16
C TYR A 192 -18.44 12.20 -18.90
N HIS A 193 -19.56 11.68 -18.42
CA HIS A 193 -20.22 10.47 -18.96
C HIS A 193 -19.27 9.31 -19.16
N GLY A 194 -18.27 9.17 -18.24
CA GLY A 194 -17.21 8.17 -18.33
C GLY A 194 -16.07 8.47 -17.36
N ILE A 195 -14.94 7.81 -17.55
CA ILE A 195 -13.74 8.07 -16.73
C ILE A 195 -13.28 9.50 -16.98
N PRO A 196 -13.23 10.36 -15.94
CA PRO A 196 -12.80 11.75 -16.11
C PRO A 196 -11.39 11.86 -16.73
N PRO A 197 -11.09 12.92 -17.49
CA PRO A 197 -9.79 13.12 -18.10
C PRO A 197 -8.71 13.53 -17.09
N TYR A 198 -8.90 13.18 -15.80
CA TYR A 198 -7.94 13.41 -14.75
C TYR A 198 -6.84 12.35 -14.82
N ARG A 199 -5.59 12.79 -14.91
CA ARG A 199 -4.43 11.89 -15.00
C ARG A 199 -4.37 10.91 -13.81
N GLU A 200 -4.63 11.43 -12.60
CA GLU A 200 -4.65 10.65 -11.38
C GLU A 200 -5.70 9.54 -11.43
N THR A 201 -6.95 9.88 -11.77
CA THR A 201 -8.06 8.92 -11.80
C THR A 201 -7.83 7.83 -12.84
N ARG A 202 -7.34 8.19 -14.03
CA ARG A 202 -6.99 7.20 -15.06
C ARG A 202 -5.88 6.24 -14.60
N ALA A 203 -4.85 6.80 -13.96
CA ALA A 203 -3.77 6.01 -13.40
C ALA A 203 -4.25 5.11 -12.25
N TYR A 204 -5.14 5.60 -11.39
CA TYR A 204 -5.76 4.82 -10.31
C TYR A 204 -6.53 3.62 -10.85
N VAL A 205 -7.47 3.86 -11.79
CA VAL A 205 -8.23 2.78 -12.41
C VAL A 205 -7.31 1.73 -13.03
N ALA A 206 -6.28 2.15 -13.77
CA ALA A 206 -5.32 1.24 -14.38
C ALA A 206 -4.54 0.43 -13.33
N ARG A 207 -4.10 1.05 -12.23
CA ARG A 207 -3.40 0.36 -11.13
C ARG A 207 -4.26 -0.72 -10.50
N VAL A 208 -5.49 -0.36 -10.07
CA VAL A 208 -6.39 -1.32 -9.42
C VAL A 208 -6.73 -2.48 -10.34
N MET A 209 -7.07 -2.22 -11.60
CA MET A 209 -7.40 -3.26 -12.59
C MET A 209 -6.22 -4.20 -12.87
N THR A 210 -5.01 -3.65 -12.97
CA THR A 210 -3.78 -4.44 -13.19
C THR A 210 -3.48 -5.32 -11.97
N GLU A 211 -3.56 -4.76 -10.78
CA GLU A 211 -3.33 -5.49 -9.53
C GLU A 211 -4.37 -6.58 -9.33
N PHE A 212 -5.63 -6.29 -9.58
CA PHE A 212 -6.72 -7.27 -9.50
C PHE A 212 -6.48 -8.46 -10.46
N LYS A 213 -6.15 -8.17 -11.73
CA LYS A 213 -5.80 -9.20 -12.70
C LYS A 213 -4.61 -10.04 -12.24
N ARG A 214 -3.55 -9.42 -11.74
CA ARG A 214 -2.36 -10.09 -11.22
C ARG A 214 -2.71 -11.06 -10.08
N ARG A 215 -3.52 -10.60 -9.10
CA ARG A 215 -3.97 -11.42 -7.96
C ARG A 215 -4.79 -12.61 -8.42
N LYS A 216 -5.73 -12.41 -9.34
CA LYS A 216 -6.56 -13.51 -9.89
C LYS A 216 -5.70 -14.57 -10.59
N LEU A 217 -4.69 -14.16 -11.35
CA LEU A 217 -3.78 -15.10 -12.00
C LEU A 217 -2.94 -15.89 -10.99
N GLN A 218 -2.47 -15.25 -9.92
CA GLN A 218 -1.73 -15.95 -8.86
C GLN A 218 -2.57 -17.00 -8.15
N MET A 219 -3.83 -16.68 -7.84
CA MET A 219 -4.75 -17.67 -7.24
C MET A 219 -5.02 -18.86 -8.17
N ALA A 220 -5.17 -18.62 -9.47
CA ALA A 220 -5.39 -19.69 -10.45
C ALA A 220 -4.19 -20.65 -10.58
N HIS A 221 -2.98 -20.20 -10.21
CA HIS A 221 -1.75 -21.00 -10.25
C HIS A 221 -1.40 -21.65 -8.89
N GLN A 222 -2.13 -21.35 -7.81
CA GLN A 222 -1.94 -22.05 -6.54
C GLN A 222 -2.58 -23.45 -6.63
N PRO A 223 -1.83 -24.56 -6.39
CA PRO A 223 -2.44 -25.88 -6.33
C PRO A 223 -3.46 -25.90 -5.19
N PRO A 224 -4.56 -26.67 -5.35
CA PRO A 224 -5.57 -26.78 -4.29
C PRO A 224 -4.91 -27.23 -3.00
N VAL A 225 -5.15 -26.48 -1.92
CA VAL A 225 -4.71 -26.86 -0.57
C VAL A 225 -5.33 -28.23 -0.28
N GLN A 226 -4.49 -29.27 -0.26
CA GLN A 226 -4.91 -30.57 0.21
C GLN A 226 -5.28 -30.43 1.68
N THR A 227 -6.58 -30.34 1.97
CA THR A 227 -7.10 -30.57 3.32
C THR A 227 -6.70 -31.98 3.68
N ALA A 228 -5.67 -32.13 4.52
CA ALA A 228 -5.31 -33.41 5.11
C ALA A 228 -6.53 -33.92 5.89
N SER A 229 -7.26 -34.82 5.25
CA SER A 229 -8.28 -35.62 5.89
C SER A 229 -7.56 -36.49 6.95
N THR A 230 -7.66 -36.08 8.21
CA THR A 230 -7.29 -36.93 9.33
C THR A 230 -8.34 -38.06 9.38
N ALA A 231 -8.13 -39.09 8.55
CA ALA A 231 -8.83 -40.35 8.69
C ALA A 231 -8.32 -41.00 9.96
N ALA A 232 -9.20 -41.08 10.95
CA ALA A 232 -9.05 -41.81 12.18
C ALA A 232 -8.53 -43.23 11.92
N GLN A 233 -7.42 -43.56 12.55
CA GLN A 233 -7.08 -44.96 12.81
C GLN A 233 -7.80 -45.39 14.08
N ARG A 234 -8.65 -46.38 13.90
CA ARG A 234 -9.19 -47.23 14.96
C ARG A 234 -8.12 -48.19 15.43
#